data_15d97fca0ecea36b0808bff10bfa1d28
#
_entry.id   15d97fca0ecea36b0808bff10bfa1d28
#
_cell.length_a   1.000
_cell.length_b   1.000
_cell.length_c   1.000
_cell.angle_alpha   90.00
_cell.angle_beta   90.00
_cell.angle_gamma   90.00
#
_symmetry.space_group_name_H-M   'P 1'
#
loop_
_entity.id
_entity.type
_entity.pdbx_description
1 polymer ?
#
loop_
_entity_poly.entity_id
_entity_poly.type
_entity_poly.pdbx_seq_one_letter_code
_entity_poly.pdbx_strand_id
1 'polypeptide(L)'
;ERELIAAGNTPVGVGFITWSLQKNPDLLNVALAHAPKIMFLSFGELTDFAPVIKRAGIPLIAQVQTLAQARRAVDEGADVIVAQGAEAGGHGSARSTLPFVPAVVDAVGDIPVVAAGGIADGRGLAAALMLGASGVLCGTAFFASRESLAHANMKRGAIEGEGDNTQRSSVIDVARGIPWPSQWTIRTLRNEFTDRWGGDMTGLKRNIAEERPRYMAARDAGDTAVSAVIVGEAVDLVRADETAAAIVARIVTQAEARLRSGPDLLT
;
A
#
# COMPACT_ATOMS: atom_id res chain seq x y z
N GLU A 1 14.94 4.06 -13.10
CA GLU A 1 15.16 4.67 -14.41
C GLU A 1 14.58 3.81 -15.55
N ARG A 2 14.92 2.53 -15.65
CA ARG A 2 14.39 1.61 -16.68
C ARG A 2 12.87 1.66 -16.82
N GLU A 3 12.13 1.63 -15.73
CA GLU A 3 10.66 1.66 -15.73
C GLU A 3 10.11 3.01 -16.21
N LEU A 4 10.79 4.12 -15.88
CA LEU A 4 10.43 5.45 -16.37
C LEU A 4 10.69 5.60 -17.88
N ILE A 5 11.78 5.02 -18.36
CA ILE A 5 12.05 4.96 -19.80
C ILE A 5 10.99 4.12 -20.53
N ALA A 6 10.60 2.99 -19.95
CA ALA A 6 9.56 2.11 -20.51
C ALA A 6 8.17 2.77 -20.54
N ALA A 7 7.87 3.67 -19.60
CA ALA A 7 6.61 4.44 -19.60
C ALA A 7 6.53 5.43 -20.79
N GLY A 8 7.65 5.83 -21.39
CA GLY A 8 7.71 6.74 -22.52
C GLY A 8 7.01 8.07 -22.22
N ASN A 9 6.03 8.43 -23.06
CA ASN A 9 5.25 9.66 -22.90
C ASN A 9 3.99 9.49 -22.01
N THR A 10 3.78 8.31 -21.43
CA THR A 10 2.64 8.10 -20.52
C THR A 10 2.84 8.94 -19.26
N PRO A 11 1.85 9.76 -18.85
CA PRO A 11 1.97 10.55 -17.64
C PRO A 11 1.95 9.62 -16.40
N VAL A 12 3.09 9.51 -15.72
CA VAL A 12 3.25 8.65 -14.54
C VAL A 12 3.67 9.46 -13.32
N GLY A 13 3.33 8.96 -12.13
CA GLY A 13 3.90 9.38 -10.86
C GLY A 13 5.03 8.45 -10.43
N VAL A 14 5.90 8.94 -9.53
CA VAL A 14 7.00 8.15 -8.95
C VAL A 14 6.85 8.11 -7.44
N GLY A 15 6.92 6.89 -6.88
CA GLY A 15 6.85 6.66 -5.44
C GLY A 15 8.16 6.15 -4.85
N PHE A 16 8.49 6.65 -3.65
CA PHE A 16 9.61 6.15 -2.87
C PHE A 16 9.20 5.74 -1.46
N ILE A 17 9.84 4.69 -0.97
CA ILE A 17 9.90 4.38 0.45
C ILE A 17 10.96 5.29 1.06
N THR A 18 10.53 6.30 1.83
CA THR A 18 11.35 7.44 2.25
C THR A 18 12.58 7.03 3.08
N TRP A 19 12.43 6.10 4.05
CA TRP A 19 13.58 5.61 4.81
C TRP A 19 14.63 4.90 3.93
N SER A 20 14.21 4.33 2.82
CA SER A 20 15.11 3.70 1.84
C SER A 20 15.75 4.74 0.92
N LEU A 21 14.99 5.76 0.52
CA LEU A 21 15.49 6.90 -0.26
C LEU A 21 16.60 7.66 0.49
N GLN A 22 16.49 7.80 1.82
CA GLN A 22 17.53 8.41 2.67
C GLN A 22 18.90 7.74 2.54
N LYS A 23 18.96 6.44 2.18
CA LYS A 23 20.21 5.71 1.96
C LYS A 23 20.84 5.99 0.59
N ASN A 24 20.03 6.45 -0.36
CA ASN A 24 20.47 6.80 -1.71
C ASN A 24 19.64 7.98 -2.25
N PRO A 25 19.86 9.19 -1.73
CA PRO A 25 19.06 10.37 -2.04
C PRO A 25 19.15 10.81 -3.51
N ASP A 26 20.20 10.44 -4.23
CA ASP A 26 20.39 10.76 -5.64
C ASP A 26 19.29 10.15 -6.54
N LEU A 27 18.62 9.10 -6.09
CA LEU A 27 17.48 8.53 -6.81
C LEU A 27 16.32 9.52 -6.99
N LEU A 28 16.19 10.51 -6.09
CA LEU A 28 15.22 11.58 -6.28
C LEU A 28 15.56 12.43 -7.50
N ASN A 29 16.83 12.82 -7.67
CA ASN A 29 17.27 13.61 -8.82
C ASN A 29 17.06 12.84 -10.14
N VAL A 30 17.33 11.54 -10.14
CA VAL A 30 17.06 10.66 -11.30
C VAL A 30 15.55 10.67 -11.63
N ALA A 31 14.68 10.54 -10.63
CA ALA A 31 13.23 10.58 -10.87
C ALA A 31 12.76 11.95 -11.40
N LEU A 32 13.24 13.04 -10.81
CA LEU A 32 12.89 14.41 -11.20
C LEU A 32 13.33 14.75 -12.64
N ALA A 33 14.45 14.21 -13.10
CA ALA A 33 14.93 14.38 -14.47
C ALA A 33 13.96 13.82 -15.53
N HIS A 34 13.09 12.87 -15.16
CA HIS A 34 12.03 12.33 -16.02
C HIS A 34 10.68 13.10 -15.91
N ALA A 35 10.65 14.23 -15.21
CA ALA A 35 9.49 15.10 -15.06
C ALA A 35 8.19 14.34 -14.69
N PRO A 36 8.18 13.55 -13.61
CA PRO A 36 6.98 12.81 -13.19
C PRO A 36 5.84 13.76 -12.89
N LYS A 37 4.60 13.33 -13.10
CA LYS A 37 3.42 14.16 -12.86
C LYS A 37 3.13 14.35 -11.37
N ILE A 38 3.59 13.45 -10.53
CA ILE A 38 3.41 13.49 -9.08
C ILE A 38 4.52 12.68 -8.40
N MET A 39 4.91 13.13 -7.21
CA MET A 39 5.78 12.35 -6.33
C MET A 39 4.98 11.77 -5.17
N PHE A 40 5.29 10.53 -4.78
CA PHE A 40 4.64 9.83 -3.68
C PHE A 40 5.70 9.37 -2.67
N LEU A 41 5.63 9.88 -1.44
CA LEU A 41 6.54 9.50 -0.35
C LEU A 41 5.80 8.75 0.75
N SER A 42 6.39 7.66 1.23
CA SER A 42 5.80 6.82 2.26
C SER A 42 6.86 6.27 3.22
N PHE A 43 6.49 6.02 4.48
CA PHE A 43 7.36 5.39 5.48
C PHE A 43 8.64 6.16 5.78
N GLY A 44 8.53 7.39 6.23
CA GLY A 44 9.65 8.23 6.65
C GLY A 44 9.29 9.70 6.69
N GLU A 45 10.27 10.53 7.04
CA GLU A 45 10.14 11.99 7.13
C GLU A 45 10.30 12.61 5.75
N LEU A 46 9.56 13.68 5.47
CA LEU A 46 9.59 14.37 4.17
C LEU A 46 10.62 15.51 4.14
N THR A 47 11.14 15.91 5.30
CA THR A 47 11.93 17.12 5.56
C THR A 47 13.04 17.35 4.53
N ASP A 48 13.78 16.31 4.17
CA ASP A 48 14.90 16.43 3.23
C ASP A 48 14.46 16.47 1.76
N PHE A 49 13.32 15.90 1.43
CA PHE A 49 12.88 15.65 0.05
C PHE A 49 11.79 16.61 -0.42
N ALA A 50 10.83 16.96 0.46
CA ALA A 50 9.72 17.83 0.10
C ALA A 50 10.16 19.19 -0.48
N PRO A 51 11.17 19.89 0.08
CA PRO A 51 11.63 21.14 -0.50
C PRO A 51 12.21 21.00 -1.91
N VAL A 52 12.83 19.86 -2.21
CA VAL A 52 13.40 19.57 -3.54
C VAL A 52 12.28 19.33 -4.55
N ILE A 53 11.30 18.51 -4.19
CA ILE A 53 10.12 18.21 -5.01
C ILE A 53 9.31 19.48 -5.29
N LYS A 54 9.08 20.30 -4.28
CA LYS A 54 8.35 21.58 -4.42
C LYS A 54 9.06 22.57 -5.33
N ARG A 55 10.39 22.70 -5.23
CA ARG A 55 11.16 23.55 -6.17
C ARG A 55 11.07 23.08 -7.61
N ALA A 56 10.87 21.77 -7.84
CA ALA A 56 10.63 21.22 -9.17
C ALA A 56 9.19 21.46 -9.67
N GLY A 57 8.29 22.04 -8.85
CA GLY A 57 6.91 22.30 -9.22
C GLY A 57 6.05 21.04 -9.34
N ILE A 58 6.47 19.93 -8.71
CA ILE A 58 5.78 18.64 -8.79
C ILE A 58 4.93 18.43 -7.54
N PRO A 59 3.63 18.09 -7.66
CA PRO A 59 2.78 17.78 -6.54
C PRO A 59 3.29 16.59 -5.71
N LEU A 60 3.15 16.66 -4.38
CA LEU A 60 3.63 15.67 -3.43
C LEU A 60 2.47 14.99 -2.70
N ILE A 61 2.38 13.68 -2.84
CA ILE A 61 1.53 12.82 -2.01
C ILE A 61 2.36 12.27 -0.85
N ALA A 62 1.83 12.34 0.37
CA ALA A 62 2.43 11.71 1.55
C ALA A 62 1.52 10.62 2.13
N GLN A 63 2.03 9.41 2.28
CA GLN A 63 1.32 8.33 2.96
C GLN A 63 1.70 8.29 4.44
N VAL A 64 0.69 8.27 5.29
CA VAL A 64 0.82 8.36 6.75
C VAL A 64 0.03 7.28 7.46
N GLN A 65 0.43 6.94 8.69
CA GLN A 65 -0.23 5.95 9.55
C GLN A 65 -0.63 6.52 10.91
N THR A 66 -0.27 7.78 11.22
CA THR A 66 -0.62 8.47 12.46
C THR A 66 -1.04 9.92 12.21
N LEU A 67 -1.82 10.50 13.13
CA LEU A 67 -2.18 11.93 13.04
C LEU A 67 -0.97 12.86 13.14
N ALA A 68 0.03 12.49 13.93
CA ALA A 68 1.26 13.28 14.04
C ALA A 68 1.98 13.34 12.68
N GLN A 69 2.05 12.20 11.97
CA GLN A 69 2.61 12.16 10.62
C GLN A 69 1.77 12.99 9.63
N ALA A 70 0.42 12.94 9.72
CA ALA A 70 -0.44 13.70 8.82
C ALA A 70 -0.21 15.22 8.97
N ARG A 71 -0.22 15.73 10.21
CA ARG A 71 0.05 17.15 10.49
C ARG A 71 1.43 17.57 9.99
N ARG A 72 2.47 16.79 10.33
CA ARG A 72 3.83 17.07 9.87
C ARG A 72 3.94 17.07 8.35
N ALA A 73 3.32 16.11 7.66
CA ALA A 73 3.35 16.06 6.20
C ALA A 73 2.73 17.32 5.55
N VAL A 74 1.66 17.87 6.14
CA VAL A 74 1.08 19.15 5.71
C VAL A 74 2.05 20.30 5.97
N ASP A 75 2.64 20.39 7.17
CA ASP A 75 3.60 21.42 7.52
C ASP A 75 4.84 21.39 6.60
N GLU A 76 5.26 20.19 6.17
CA GLU A 76 6.36 19.96 5.22
C GLU A 76 5.94 20.16 3.75
N GLY A 77 4.64 20.39 3.49
CA GLY A 77 4.10 20.81 2.21
C GLY A 77 3.62 19.67 1.32
N ALA A 78 3.11 18.60 1.86
CA ALA A 78 2.35 17.62 1.09
C ALA A 78 1.06 18.25 0.53
N ASP A 79 0.76 17.97 -0.73
CA ASP A 79 -0.44 18.46 -1.42
C ASP A 79 -1.61 17.47 -1.28
N VAL A 80 -1.33 16.21 -0.96
CA VAL A 80 -2.33 15.15 -0.74
C VAL A 80 -1.84 14.24 0.38
N ILE A 81 -2.73 13.83 1.29
CA ILE A 81 -2.43 12.87 2.34
C ILE A 81 -3.10 11.53 2.05
N VAL A 82 -2.34 10.43 2.06
CA VAL A 82 -2.91 9.07 2.05
C VAL A 82 -2.94 8.56 3.48
N ALA A 83 -4.14 8.43 4.04
CA ALA A 83 -4.39 7.86 5.35
C ALA A 83 -4.46 6.33 5.24
N GLN A 84 -3.35 5.64 5.59
CA GLN A 84 -3.26 4.19 5.49
C GLN A 84 -3.62 3.51 6.81
N GLY A 85 -4.68 2.69 6.80
CA GLY A 85 -5.09 1.86 7.93
C GLY A 85 -4.39 0.51 8.01
N ALA A 86 -4.58 -0.14 9.16
CA ALA A 86 -3.96 -1.43 9.50
C ALA A 86 -4.43 -2.59 8.62
N GLU A 87 -5.59 -2.49 8.02
CA GLU A 87 -6.18 -3.50 7.13
C GLU A 87 -5.45 -3.61 5.79
N ALA A 88 -4.60 -2.61 5.47
CA ALA A 88 -3.81 -2.61 4.24
C ALA A 88 -2.86 -3.81 4.16
N GLY A 89 -2.74 -4.41 2.98
CA GLY A 89 -1.66 -5.32 2.64
C GLY A 89 -0.32 -4.60 2.52
N GLY A 90 0.77 -5.34 2.63
CA GLY A 90 2.10 -4.73 2.66
C GLY A 90 2.41 -4.04 3.98
N HIS A 91 3.42 -3.19 3.97
CA HIS A 91 3.85 -2.48 5.18
C HIS A 91 2.81 -1.47 5.65
N GLY A 92 2.72 -1.31 6.96
CA GLY A 92 1.79 -0.38 7.61
C GLY A 92 1.93 -0.43 9.12
N SER A 93 1.03 0.28 9.81
CA SER A 93 1.00 0.36 11.27
C SER A 93 -0.31 -0.23 11.83
N ALA A 94 -0.72 0.16 13.04
CA ALA A 94 -1.75 -0.54 13.82
C ALA A 94 -3.14 0.14 13.80
N ARG A 95 -3.26 1.38 13.31
CA ARG A 95 -4.51 2.13 13.38
C ARG A 95 -5.48 1.72 12.27
N SER A 96 -6.73 1.38 12.61
CA SER A 96 -7.75 0.95 11.65
C SER A 96 -8.23 2.09 10.76
N THR A 97 -8.59 1.77 9.51
CA THR A 97 -8.97 2.73 8.46
C THR A 97 -10.19 3.56 8.85
N LEU A 98 -11.27 2.91 9.32
CA LEU A 98 -12.55 3.57 9.60
C LEU A 98 -12.44 4.75 10.58
N PRO A 99 -11.78 4.65 11.76
CA PRO A 99 -11.60 5.79 12.67
C PRO A 99 -10.44 6.70 12.28
N PHE A 100 -9.52 6.24 11.41
CA PHE A 100 -8.34 7.00 11.06
C PHE A 100 -8.62 8.04 9.98
N VAL A 101 -9.38 7.68 8.95
CA VAL A 101 -9.69 8.57 7.83
C VAL A 101 -10.35 9.87 8.29
N PRO A 102 -11.49 9.88 9.00
CA PRO A 102 -12.12 11.14 9.42
C PRO A 102 -11.24 11.94 10.37
N ALA A 103 -10.48 11.27 11.25
CA ALA A 103 -9.56 11.97 12.14
C ALA A 103 -8.41 12.66 11.38
N VAL A 104 -7.96 12.12 10.24
CA VAL A 104 -6.98 12.80 9.37
C VAL A 104 -7.66 13.94 8.62
N VAL A 105 -8.86 13.74 8.06
CA VAL A 105 -9.64 14.82 7.39
C VAL A 105 -9.77 16.04 8.31
N ASP A 106 -10.23 15.83 9.55
CA ASP A 106 -10.36 16.90 10.53
C ASP A 106 -9.02 17.58 10.89
N ALA A 107 -7.93 16.84 10.84
CA ALA A 107 -6.61 17.31 11.26
C ALA A 107 -5.84 18.10 10.20
N VAL A 108 -6.16 17.91 8.90
CA VAL A 108 -5.39 18.48 7.79
C VAL A 108 -6.12 19.60 7.02
N GLY A 109 -7.36 19.91 7.42
CA GLY A 109 -8.15 20.99 6.83
C GLY A 109 -8.47 20.76 5.35
N ASP A 110 -8.12 21.74 4.50
CA ASP A 110 -8.46 21.72 3.07
C ASP A 110 -7.57 20.77 2.22
N ILE A 111 -6.59 20.10 2.83
CA ILE A 111 -5.72 19.17 2.10
C ILE A 111 -6.51 17.90 1.77
N PRO A 112 -6.58 17.47 0.49
CA PRO A 112 -7.27 16.24 0.09
C PRO A 112 -6.72 15.01 0.80
N VAL A 113 -7.63 14.18 1.35
CA VAL A 113 -7.30 12.92 2.02
C VAL A 113 -7.74 11.75 1.15
N VAL A 114 -6.86 10.81 0.93
CA VAL A 114 -7.12 9.54 0.23
C VAL A 114 -7.10 8.42 1.26
N ALA A 115 -8.16 7.63 1.34
CA ALA A 115 -8.24 6.49 2.25
C ALA A 115 -7.53 5.27 1.66
N ALA A 116 -6.75 4.55 2.48
CA ALA A 116 -6.07 3.32 2.07
C ALA A 116 -6.16 2.25 3.15
N GLY A 117 -6.33 0.99 2.75
CA GLY A 117 -6.48 -0.16 3.64
C GLY A 117 -7.90 -0.64 3.79
N GLY A 118 -8.15 -1.95 3.60
CA GLY A 118 -9.46 -2.56 3.72
C GLY A 118 -10.45 -2.23 2.60
N ILE A 119 -10.03 -1.61 1.50
CA ILE A 119 -10.89 -1.14 0.41
C ILE A 119 -10.56 -1.91 -0.87
N ALA A 120 -11.54 -2.64 -1.44
CA ALA A 120 -11.38 -3.38 -2.68
C ALA A 120 -12.65 -3.41 -3.56
N ASP A 121 -13.73 -2.74 -3.14
CA ASP A 121 -14.97 -2.60 -3.91
C ASP A 121 -15.61 -1.22 -3.72
N GLY A 122 -16.74 -0.99 -4.40
CA GLY A 122 -17.43 0.31 -4.35
C GLY A 122 -18.11 0.61 -3.02
N ARG A 123 -18.38 -0.38 -2.18
CA ARG A 123 -18.89 -0.15 -0.81
C ARG A 123 -17.85 0.57 0.02
N GLY A 124 -16.58 0.11 -0.08
CA GLY A 124 -15.46 0.74 0.60
C GLY A 124 -15.16 2.15 0.07
N LEU A 125 -15.25 2.38 -1.25
CA LEU A 125 -15.12 3.72 -1.83
C LEU A 125 -16.23 4.66 -1.34
N ALA A 126 -17.49 4.22 -1.39
CA ALA A 126 -18.61 5.04 -0.91
C ALA A 126 -18.44 5.40 0.58
N ALA A 127 -18.09 4.43 1.42
CA ALA A 127 -17.84 4.66 2.85
C ALA A 127 -16.68 5.65 3.07
N ALA A 128 -15.57 5.52 2.34
CA ALA A 128 -14.45 6.45 2.44
C ALA A 128 -14.84 7.89 2.08
N LEU A 129 -15.64 8.09 1.02
CA LEU A 129 -16.17 9.39 0.64
C LEU A 129 -17.07 9.96 1.73
N MET A 130 -17.93 9.15 2.34
CA MET A 130 -18.80 9.57 3.46
C MET A 130 -18.00 9.92 4.74
N LEU A 131 -16.81 9.38 4.91
CA LEU A 131 -15.87 9.73 5.98
C LEU A 131 -15.07 11.02 5.67
N GLY A 132 -15.33 11.69 4.53
CA GLY A 132 -14.66 12.91 4.13
C GLY A 132 -13.42 12.72 3.27
N ALA A 133 -13.06 11.48 2.88
CA ALA A 133 -11.97 11.27 1.94
C ALA A 133 -12.34 11.78 0.54
N SER A 134 -11.36 12.26 -0.21
CA SER A 134 -11.49 12.68 -1.61
C SER A 134 -11.36 11.51 -2.60
N GLY A 135 -10.97 10.34 -2.13
CA GLY A 135 -10.77 9.13 -2.93
C GLY A 135 -10.14 7.99 -2.14
N VAL A 136 -9.77 6.94 -2.85
CA VAL A 136 -9.16 5.73 -2.25
C VAL A 136 -7.90 5.29 -2.99
N LEU A 137 -6.98 4.67 -2.25
CA LEU A 137 -5.82 3.96 -2.78
C LEU A 137 -5.98 2.47 -2.48
N CYS A 138 -6.08 1.66 -3.52
CA CYS A 138 -6.30 0.23 -3.44
C CYS A 138 -5.08 -0.55 -3.93
N GLY A 139 -4.49 -1.39 -3.08
CA GLY A 139 -3.42 -2.31 -3.48
C GLY A 139 -3.96 -3.71 -3.76
N THR A 140 -4.63 -4.31 -2.78
CA THR A 140 -5.12 -5.69 -2.82
C THR A 140 -6.06 -5.95 -4.00
N ALA A 141 -6.95 -5.00 -4.32
CA ALA A 141 -7.86 -5.12 -5.46
C ALA A 141 -7.13 -5.31 -6.80
N PHE A 142 -5.94 -4.72 -6.95
CA PHE A 142 -5.14 -4.80 -8.18
C PHE A 142 -4.06 -5.88 -8.14
N PHE A 143 -3.81 -6.51 -6.99
CA PHE A 143 -2.75 -7.52 -6.85
C PHE A 143 -2.95 -8.70 -7.81
N ALA A 144 -4.19 -9.16 -7.98
CA ALA A 144 -4.55 -10.26 -8.87
C ALA A 144 -4.96 -9.80 -10.28
N SER A 145 -4.85 -8.50 -10.62
CA SER A 145 -5.21 -8.02 -11.96
C SER A 145 -4.36 -8.68 -13.05
N ARG A 146 -4.90 -8.75 -14.27
CA ARG A 146 -4.20 -9.36 -15.41
C ARG A 146 -2.88 -8.69 -15.70
N GLU A 147 -2.82 -7.38 -15.54
CA GLU A 147 -1.64 -6.54 -15.79
C GLU A 147 -0.60 -6.62 -14.66
N SER A 148 -0.96 -7.15 -13.50
CA SER A 148 -0.02 -7.32 -12.39
C SER A 148 1.11 -8.28 -12.76
N LEU A 149 2.34 -7.92 -12.43
CA LEU A 149 3.54 -8.73 -12.63
C LEU A 149 3.75 -9.79 -11.53
N ALA A 150 2.80 -9.94 -10.61
CA ALA A 150 2.86 -10.98 -9.59
C ALA A 150 2.81 -12.37 -10.25
N HIS A 151 3.53 -13.34 -9.67
CA HIS A 151 3.51 -14.72 -10.15
C HIS A 151 2.07 -15.29 -10.16
N ALA A 152 1.72 -16.11 -11.16
CA ALA A 152 0.37 -16.64 -11.34
C ALA A 152 -0.18 -17.35 -10.08
N ASN A 153 0.65 -18.11 -9.39
CA ASN A 153 0.26 -18.77 -8.14
C ASN A 153 -0.06 -17.77 -7.02
N MET A 154 0.67 -16.65 -6.94
CA MET A 154 0.39 -15.60 -5.95
C MET A 154 -0.92 -14.87 -6.27
N LYS A 155 -1.23 -14.62 -7.55
CA LYS A 155 -2.53 -14.08 -7.97
C LYS A 155 -3.66 -15.02 -7.58
N ARG A 156 -3.49 -16.32 -7.84
CA ARG A 156 -4.46 -17.35 -7.45
C ARG A 156 -4.64 -17.37 -5.93
N GLY A 157 -3.54 -17.36 -5.17
CA GLY A 157 -3.59 -17.29 -3.71
C GLY A 157 -4.35 -16.06 -3.19
N ALA A 158 -4.27 -14.91 -3.88
CA ALA A 158 -5.06 -13.75 -3.54
C ALA A 158 -6.55 -13.92 -3.85
N ILE A 159 -6.91 -14.54 -4.98
CA ILE A 159 -8.30 -14.79 -5.38
C ILE A 159 -8.99 -15.82 -4.45
N GLU A 160 -8.24 -16.81 -3.99
CA GLU A 160 -8.70 -17.87 -3.09
C GLU A 160 -8.55 -17.51 -1.61
N GLY A 161 -7.84 -16.40 -1.31
CA GLY A 161 -7.51 -15.97 0.04
C GLY A 161 -8.70 -15.43 0.81
N GLU A 162 -8.59 -15.47 2.14
CA GLU A 162 -9.55 -14.95 3.10
C GLU A 162 -8.88 -13.93 4.03
N GLY A 163 -9.61 -12.86 4.35
CA GLY A 163 -9.12 -11.77 5.21
C GLY A 163 -8.72 -12.24 6.60
N ASP A 164 -9.47 -13.21 7.15
CA ASP A 164 -9.20 -13.84 8.45
C ASP A 164 -7.84 -14.55 8.48
N ASN A 165 -7.34 -14.97 7.33
CA ASN A 165 -6.04 -15.61 7.16
C ASN A 165 -4.91 -14.64 6.85
N THR A 166 -5.11 -13.32 7.05
CA THR A 166 -4.02 -12.35 6.92
C THR A 166 -3.36 -12.08 8.28
N GLN A 167 -2.08 -11.75 8.26
CA GLN A 167 -1.35 -11.35 9.47
C GLN A 167 -0.30 -10.29 9.18
N ARG A 168 -0.01 -9.45 10.20
CA ARG A 168 1.12 -8.53 10.21
C ARG A 168 2.28 -9.13 10.98
N SER A 169 3.47 -9.13 10.38
CA SER A 169 4.69 -9.58 11.05
C SER A 169 5.92 -8.98 10.37
N SER A 170 7.10 -9.18 10.97
CA SER A 170 8.40 -8.85 10.36
C SER A 170 9.10 -10.09 9.81
N VAL A 171 8.46 -11.25 9.82
CA VAL A 171 9.05 -12.54 9.40
C VAL A 171 9.57 -12.45 7.96
N ILE A 172 8.77 -11.90 7.07
CA ILE A 172 9.09 -11.78 5.65
C ILE A 172 10.28 -10.83 5.42
N ASP A 173 10.34 -9.73 6.16
CA ASP A 173 11.44 -8.76 6.04
C ASP A 173 12.77 -9.36 6.49
N VAL A 174 12.75 -10.11 7.59
CA VAL A 174 13.92 -10.84 8.10
C VAL A 174 14.37 -11.89 7.09
N ALA A 175 13.43 -12.68 6.54
CA ALA A 175 13.74 -13.70 5.53
C ALA A 175 14.38 -13.07 4.28
N ARG A 176 13.85 -11.93 3.83
CA ARG A 176 14.37 -11.18 2.67
C ARG A 176 15.65 -10.39 2.97
N GLY A 177 15.98 -10.18 4.23
CA GLY A 177 17.12 -9.35 4.64
C GLY A 177 16.90 -7.87 4.43
N ILE A 178 15.65 -7.42 4.46
CA ILE A 178 15.31 -6.01 4.29
C ILE A 178 15.16 -5.39 5.69
N PRO A 179 15.96 -4.38 6.06
CA PRO A 179 15.97 -3.80 7.40
C PRO A 179 14.86 -2.75 7.57
N TRP A 180 13.61 -3.20 7.49
CA TRP A 180 12.48 -2.31 7.76
C TRP A 180 12.51 -1.80 9.21
N PRO A 181 12.25 -0.50 9.43
CA PRO A 181 12.06 0.03 10.78
C PRO A 181 10.91 -0.68 11.49
N SER A 182 11.10 -1.01 12.77
CA SER A 182 10.23 -1.93 13.53
C SER A 182 8.79 -1.44 13.71
N GLN A 183 8.52 -0.13 13.56
CA GLN A 183 7.17 0.44 13.62
C GLN A 183 6.30 0.08 12.42
N TRP A 184 6.89 -0.42 11.34
CA TRP A 184 6.16 -0.86 10.15
C TRP A 184 6.38 -2.35 9.92
N THR A 185 5.31 -3.11 9.99
CA THR A 185 5.29 -4.54 9.72
C THR A 185 4.51 -4.83 8.44
N ILE A 186 4.81 -5.94 7.77
CA ILE A 186 4.14 -6.32 6.52
C ILE A 186 2.93 -7.21 6.79
N ARG A 187 1.78 -6.92 6.15
CA ARG A 187 0.61 -7.80 6.12
C ARG A 187 0.64 -8.68 4.87
N THR A 188 0.46 -9.97 5.08
CA THR A 188 0.40 -11.00 4.04
C THR A 188 -0.64 -12.04 4.40
N LEU A 189 -1.01 -12.90 3.46
CA LEU A 189 -1.67 -14.17 3.83
C LEU A 189 -0.71 -14.99 4.72
N ARG A 190 -1.29 -15.70 5.67
CA ARG A 190 -0.59 -16.72 6.45
C ARG A 190 -0.22 -17.88 5.56
N ASN A 191 0.93 -18.48 5.83
CA ASN A 191 1.41 -19.69 5.17
C ASN A 191 2.32 -20.48 6.12
N GLU A 192 2.79 -21.64 5.70
CA GLU A 192 3.65 -22.51 6.51
C GLU A 192 4.90 -21.80 7.04
N PHE A 193 5.48 -20.90 6.24
CA PHE A 193 6.66 -20.13 6.65
C PHE A 193 6.36 -19.14 7.76
N THR A 194 5.28 -18.38 7.61
CA THR A 194 4.85 -17.40 8.61
C THR A 194 4.34 -18.07 9.88
N ASP A 195 3.70 -19.22 9.78
CA ASP A 195 3.22 -20.00 10.94
C ASP A 195 4.39 -20.62 11.71
N ARG A 196 5.40 -21.13 11.00
CA ARG A 196 6.62 -21.67 11.61
C ARG A 196 7.41 -20.61 12.38
N TRP A 197 7.57 -19.42 11.81
CA TRP A 197 8.49 -18.41 12.33
C TRP A 197 7.81 -17.23 13.05
N GLY A 198 6.48 -17.09 12.95
CA GLY A 198 5.75 -15.98 13.55
C GLY A 198 5.92 -15.86 15.06
N GLY A 199 6.03 -16.98 15.76
CA GLY A 199 6.28 -17.06 17.21
C GLY A 199 7.77 -17.17 17.59
N ASP A 200 8.68 -17.40 16.64
CA ASP A 200 10.11 -17.62 16.91
C ASP A 200 11.04 -16.82 15.98
N MET A 201 10.98 -15.50 16.12
CA MET A 201 11.86 -14.60 15.38
C MET A 201 13.35 -14.83 15.69
N THR A 202 13.66 -15.26 16.92
CA THR A 202 15.04 -15.58 17.32
C THR A 202 15.55 -16.83 16.61
N GLY A 203 14.72 -17.85 16.51
CA GLY A 203 15.00 -19.05 15.73
C GLY A 203 15.19 -18.74 14.24
N LEU A 204 14.33 -17.94 13.64
CA LEU A 204 14.49 -17.50 12.24
C LEU A 204 15.84 -16.82 12.02
N LYS A 205 16.22 -15.87 12.88
CA LYS A 205 17.50 -15.16 12.78
C LYS A 205 18.70 -16.09 12.90
N ARG A 206 18.64 -17.10 13.78
CA ARG A 206 19.71 -18.12 13.92
C ARG A 206 19.86 -18.98 12.67
N ASN A 207 18.74 -19.31 12.01
CA ASN A 207 18.70 -20.16 10.82
C ASN A 207 18.70 -19.36 9.50
N ILE A 208 18.97 -18.06 9.54
CA ILE A 208 18.78 -17.17 8.38
C ILE A 208 19.66 -17.55 7.17
N ALA A 209 20.81 -18.15 7.40
CA ALA A 209 21.71 -18.60 6.34
C ALA A 209 21.07 -19.68 5.43
N GLU A 210 20.17 -20.50 5.99
CA GLU A 210 19.43 -21.54 5.28
C GLU A 210 18.06 -21.02 4.80
N GLU A 211 17.37 -20.30 5.67
CA GLU A 211 15.98 -19.88 5.40
C GLU A 211 15.89 -18.77 4.34
N ARG A 212 16.87 -17.87 4.24
CA ARG A 212 16.83 -16.83 3.21
C ARG A 212 16.95 -17.38 1.79
N PRO A 213 17.93 -18.25 1.44
CA PRO A 213 17.97 -18.86 0.11
C PRO A 213 16.70 -19.66 -0.19
N ARG A 214 16.17 -20.42 0.79
CA ARG A 214 14.91 -21.15 0.65
C ARG A 214 13.74 -20.23 0.33
N TYR A 215 13.58 -19.14 1.08
CA TYR A 215 12.53 -18.16 0.86
C TYR A 215 12.65 -17.50 -0.53
N MET A 216 13.86 -17.12 -0.94
CA MET A 216 14.09 -16.48 -2.23
C MET A 216 13.80 -17.44 -3.39
N ALA A 217 14.20 -18.70 -3.30
CA ALA A 217 13.88 -19.74 -4.29
C ALA A 217 12.35 -19.98 -4.38
N ALA A 218 11.66 -20.06 -3.25
CA ALA A 218 10.22 -20.19 -3.19
C ALA A 218 9.50 -18.97 -3.82
N ARG A 219 9.99 -17.75 -3.56
CA ARG A 219 9.46 -16.54 -4.18
C ARG A 219 9.58 -16.59 -5.70
N ASP A 220 10.73 -16.97 -6.22
CA ASP A 220 11.00 -17.00 -7.66
C ASP A 220 10.21 -18.12 -8.36
N ALA A 221 9.92 -19.21 -7.64
CA ALA A 221 9.05 -20.30 -8.10
C ALA A 221 7.54 -20.04 -7.92
N GLY A 222 7.16 -18.97 -7.23
CA GLY A 222 5.76 -18.70 -6.88
C GLY A 222 5.17 -19.71 -5.89
N ASP A 223 5.99 -20.29 -5.03
CA ASP A 223 5.57 -21.22 -3.97
C ASP A 223 4.94 -20.43 -2.81
N THR A 224 3.62 -20.43 -2.74
CA THR A 224 2.85 -19.68 -1.73
C THR A 224 2.85 -20.32 -0.35
N ALA A 225 3.30 -21.56 -0.20
CA ALA A 225 3.49 -22.18 1.11
C ALA A 225 4.66 -21.53 1.90
N VAL A 226 5.61 -20.95 1.18
CA VAL A 226 6.81 -20.31 1.77
C VAL A 226 6.84 -18.81 1.49
N SER A 227 6.63 -18.39 0.26
CA SER A 227 6.71 -16.98 -0.11
C SER A 227 5.40 -16.21 0.14
N ALA A 228 5.53 -14.90 0.37
CA ALA A 228 4.41 -14.06 0.78
C ALA A 228 3.47 -13.71 -0.38
N VAL A 229 2.17 -13.90 -0.18
CA VAL A 229 1.11 -13.24 -0.93
C VAL A 229 0.77 -11.94 -0.19
N ILE A 230 1.17 -10.80 -0.75
CA ILE A 230 1.10 -9.50 -0.09
C ILE A 230 -0.27 -8.87 -0.37
N VAL A 231 -1.22 -9.12 0.50
CA VAL A 231 -2.60 -8.61 0.41
C VAL A 231 -3.10 -8.17 1.80
N GLY A 232 -4.12 -7.32 1.82
CA GLY A 232 -4.79 -6.84 3.02
C GLY A 232 -6.05 -7.63 3.37
N GLU A 233 -6.73 -7.22 4.44
CA GLU A 233 -7.95 -7.87 4.92
C GLU A 233 -9.11 -7.83 3.91
N ALA A 234 -9.10 -6.87 2.96
CA ALA A 234 -10.08 -6.82 1.90
C ALA A 234 -9.88 -7.88 0.79
N VAL A 235 -9.01 -8.86 0.98
CA VAL A 235 -8.78 -9.94 0.00
C VAL A 235 -10.04 -10.76 -0.27
N ASP A 236 -10.96 -10.88 0.68
CA ASP A 236 -12.27 -11.49 0.49
C ASP A 236 -13.09 -10.89 -0.66
N LEU A 237 -12.79 -9.66 -1.05
CA LEU A 237 -13.50 -8.94 -2.11
C LEU A 237 -12.83 -9.08 -3.48
N VAL A 238 -11.72 -9.82 -3.55
CA VAL A 238 -10.98 -10.13 -4.78
C VAL A 238 -11.31 -11.55 -5.22
N ARG A 239 -12.25 -11.72 -6.15
CA ARG A 239 -12.82 -13.03 -6.51
C ARG A 239 -12.59 -13.45 -7.95
N ALA A 240 -11.97 -12.62 -8.76
CA ALA A 240 -11.79 -12.90 -10.18
C ALA A 240 -10.49 -12.32 -10.73
N ASP A 241 -10.04 -12.91 -11.81
CA ASP A 241 -8.98 -12.38 -12.67
C ASP A 241 -9.60 -11.31 -13.61
N GLU A 242 -9.54 -10.05 -13.17
CA GLU A 242 -10.06 -8.90 -13.90
C GLU A 242 -8.92 -8.05 -14.47
N THR A 243 -9.21 -7.25 -15.51
CA THR A 243 -8.31 -6.18 -15.93
C THR A 243 -8.35 -5.01 -14.93
N ALA A 244 -7.25 -4.25 -14.81
CA ALA A 244 -7.21 -3.06 -13.97
C ALA A 244 -8.33 -2.07 -14.33
N ALA A 245 -8.63 -1.90 -15.64
CA ALA A 245 -9.72 -1.07 -16.10
C ALA A 245 -11.10 -1.57 -15.62
N ALA A 246 -11.34 -2.88 -15.66
CA ALA A 246 -12.59 -3.48 -15.17
C ALA A 246 -12.75 -3.30 -13.65
N ILE A 247 -11.66 -3.46 -12.88
CA ILE A 247 -11.65 -3.22 -11.44
C ILE A 247 -12.04 -1.77 -11.12
N VAL A 248 -11.43 -0.79 -11.80
CA VAL A 248 -11.77 0.64 -11.62
C VAL A 248 -13.23 0.88 -11.94
N ALA A 249 -13.72 0.44 -13.10
CA ALA A 249 -15.11 0.62 -13.53
C ALA A 249 -16.09 0.01 -12.50
N ARG A 250 -15.82 -1.21 -12.04
CA ARG A 250 -16.64 -1.91 -11.04
C ARG A 250 -16.69 -1.13 -9.72
N ILE A 251 -15.54 -0.70 -9.19
CA ILE A 251 -15.47 0.05 -7.94
C ILE A 251 -16.27 1.36 -8.05
N VAL A 252 -16.09 2.12 -9.13
CA VAL A 252 -16.79 3.38 -9.33
C VAL A 252 -18.29 3.18 -9.47
N THR A 253 -18.73 2.27 -10.36
CA THR A 253 -20.16 2.01 -10.58
C THR A 253 -20.86 1.53 -9.31
N GLN A 254 -20.23 0.66 -8.54
CA GLN A 254 -20.79 0.18 -7.27
C GLN A 254 -20.86 1.31 -6.22
N ALA A 255 -19.86 2.19 -6.15
CA ALA A 255 -19.87 3.32 -5.24
C ALA A 255 -20.98 4.31 -5.58
N GLU A 256 -21.13 4.67 -6.86
CA GLU A 256 -22.22 5.52 -7.33
C GLU A 256 -23.59 4.95 -6.96
N ALA A 257 -23.80 3.65 -7.18
CA ALA A 257 -25.06 2.99 -6.83
C ALA A 257 -25.33 3.09 -5.32
N ARG A 258 -24.32 2.89 -4.48
CA ARG A 258 -24.45 3.00 -3.02
C ARG A 258 -24.74 4.42 -2.56
N LEU A 259 -24.06 5.42 -3.10
CA LEU A 259 -24.28 6.81 -2.75
C LEU A 259 -25.68 7.29 -3.18
N ARG A 260 -26.17 6.84 -4.35
CA ARG A 260 -27.53 7.17 -4.84
C ARG A 260 -28.65 6.53 -3.99
N SER A 261 -28.39 5.33 -3.43
CA SER A 261 -29.36 4.64 -2.54
C SER A 261 -29.29 5.14 -1.09
N GLY A 262 -28.39 6.07 -0.76
CA GLY A 262 -28.26 6.65 0.59
C GLY A 262 -29.59 7.19 1.17
N PRO A 263 -30.40 7.99 0.42
CA PRO A 263 -31.68 8.48 0.88
C PRO A 263 -32.66 7.39 1.33
N ASP A 264 -32.61 6.20 0.71
CA ASP A 264 -33.51 5.07 1.04
C ASP A 264 -33.22 4.51 2.45
N LEU A 265 -32.07 4.81 3.03
CA LEU A 265 -31.71 4.43 4.40
C LEU A 265 -32.31 5.36 5.46
N LEU A 266 -32.91 6.48 5.08
CA LEU A 266 -33.49 7.48 5.98
C LEU A 266 -35.00 7.34 6.11
N THR A 267 -35.62 6.38 5.42
CA THR A 267 -37.04 6.05 5.45
C THR A 267 -37.28 4.78 6.23
#